data_3db55c63c8bae925ffff974a818b4092
#
_entry.id   3db55c63c8bae925ffff974a818b4092
#
_cell.length_a   1.000
_cell.length_b   1.000
_cell.length_c   1.000
_cell.angle_alpha   90.00
_cell.angle_beta   90.00
_cell.angle_gamma   90.00
#
_symmetry.space_group_name_H-M   'P 1'
#
loop_
_entity.id
_entity.type
_entity.pdbx_description
1 polymer ?
#
loop_
_entity_poly.entity_id
_entity_poly.type
_entity_poly.pdbx_seq_one_letter_code
_entity_poly.pdbx_strand_id
1 'polypeptide(L)'
;MKHPFKKILERKYRPQLVMAIAIPFFQQVTGINVIAFYAPILFRTIGLGESASLLSSVMTGVVGTISTFISMLIVDKFGRRALFLAGGIQMLVSQIMVGGVMVAQLGDHGGVSKGYAYLVLVLICIYVAGFGWSWGPLGWLVPSEIFPLEIRSAGQSINVVVNFLFTFIVAQTFLAMLCHFKAGIFFFFGGWGVVMTVFVYLFLPETKNVPIEKMEIVWQEHWFWRRVVGDFSKDTKMEAP
;
A
#
# COMPACT_ATOMS: atom_id res chain seq x y z
N MET A 1 19.25 -20.54 -15.51
CA MET A 1 18.25 -20.81 -14.44
C MET A 1 16.97 -21.30 -15.12
N LYS A 2 16.59 -22.57 -14.90
CA LYS A 2 15.41 -23.15 -15.58
C LYS A 2 14.18 -22.97 -14.70
N HIS A 3 13.12 -22.30 -15.25
CA HIS A 3 11.76 -22.20 -14.70
C HIS A 3 11.55 -21.45 -13.36
N PRO A 4 11.83 -20.12 -13.24
CA PRO A 4 11.64 -19.36 -12.01
C PRO A 4 10.16 -19.31 -11.54
N PHE A 5 9.21 -19.30 -12.48
CA PHE A 5 7.76 -19.34 -12.19
C PHE A 5 7.30 -20.66 -11.55
N LYS A 6 7.94 -21.79 -11.90
CA LYS A 6 7.62 -23.08 -11.28
C LYS A 6 8.22 -23.13 -9.87
N LYS A 7 9.41 -22.56 -9.70
CA LYS A 7 10.14 -22.55 -8.44
C LYS A 7 9.44 -21.72 -7.35
N ILE A 8 8.86 -20.56 -7.71
CA ILE A 8 8.15 -19.69 -6.74
C ILE A 8 6.91 -20.34 -6.14
N LEU A 9 6.34 -21.38 -6.78
CA LEU A 9 5.22 -22.16 -6.27
C LEU A 9 5.61 -23.21 -5.25
N GLU A 10 6.89 -23.50 -5.11
CA GLU A 10 7.42 -24.46 -4.12
C GLU A 10 7.08 -23.98 -2.71
N ARG A 11 6.93 -24.94 -1.79
CA ARG A 11 6.55 -24.68 -0.40
C ARG A 11 7.52 -23.69 0.30
N LYS A 12 8.80 -23.77 -0.03
CA LYS A 12 9.87 -22.91 0.46
C LYS A 12 9.62 -21.42 0.17
N TYR A 13 9.06 -21.09 -1.01
CA TYR A 13 8.89 -19.72 -1.51
C TYR A 13 7.46 -19.18 -1.37
N ARG A 14 6.57 -19.93 -0.71
CA ARG A 14 5.18 -19.48 -0.48
C ARG A 14 5.06 -18.13 0.25
N PRO A 15 5.86 -17.83 1.29
CA PRO A 15 5.79 -16.51 1.93
C PRO A 15 6.07 -15.38 0.94
N GLN A 16 7.11 -15.54 0.11
CA GLN A 16 7.47 -14.56 -0.91
C GLN A 16 6.37 -14.41 -1.96
N LEU A 17 5.75 -15.51 -2.39
CA LEU A 17 4.62 -15.49 -3.33
C LEU A 17 3.42 -14.74 -2.76
N VAL A 18 3.08 -15.00 -1.49
CA VAL A 18 1.99 -14.29 -0.82
C VAL A 18 2.28 -12.80 -0.72
N MET A 19 3.52 -12.42 -0.38
CA MET A 19 3.91 -11.00 -0.34
C MET A 19 3.91 -10.36 -1.73
N ALA A 20 4.33 -11.10 -2.78
CA ALA A 20 4.29 -10.62 -4.17
C ALA A 20 2.87 -10.28 -4.65
N ILE A 21 1.85 -10.89 -4.06
CA ILE A 21 0.44 -10.65 -4.39
C ILE A 21 -0.17 -9.65 -3.42
N ALA A 22 0.04 -9.83 -2.11
CA ALA A 22 -0.64 -9.06 -1.08
C ALA A 22 -0.19 -7.59 -1.02
N ILE A 23 1.12 -7.32 -1.13
CA ILE A 23 1.65 -5.94 -1.03
C ILE A 23 1.09 -5.06 -2.16
N PRO A 24 1.22 -5.42 -3.46
CA PRO A 24 0.68 -4.60 -4.54
C PRO A 24 -0.85 -4.54 -4.53
N PHE A 25 -1.53 -5.60 -4.14
CA PHE A 25 -2.98 -5.59 -3.95
C PHE A 25 -3.38 -4.53 -2.91
N PHE A 26 -2.82 -4.58 -1.71
CA PHE A 26 -3.12 -3.60 -0.67
C PHE A 26 -2.74 -2.18 -1.09
N GLN A 27 -1.61 -2.00 -1.78
CA GLN A 27 -1.20 -0.70 -2.31
C GLN A 27 -2.28 -0.08 -3.20
N GLN A 28 -2.97 -0.87 -4.02
CA GLN A 28 -4.02 -0.37 -4.90
C GLN A 28 -5.35 -0.12 -4.18
N VAL A 29 -5.74 -0.99 -3.26
CA VAL A 29 -6.99 -0.83 -2.49
C VAL A 29 -6.90 0.22 -1.38
N THR A 30 -5.76 0.91 -1.20
CA THR A 30 -5.70 2.14 -0.41
C THR A 30 -6.51 3.27 -1.03
N GLY A 31 -6.73 3.25 -2.34
CA GLY A 31 -7.39 4.31 -3.09
C GLY A 31 -6.46 5.44 -3.55
N ILE A 32 -5.15 5.30 -3.44
CA ILE A 32 -4.19 6.37 -3.82
C ILE A 32 -4.31 6.76 -5.29
N ASN A 33 -4.42 5.78 -6.19
CA ASN A 33 -4.54 6.05 -7.63
C ASN A 33 -5.85 6.77 -7.97
N VAL A 34 -6.89 6.52 -7.20
CA VAL A 34 -8.16 7.23 -7.29
C VAL A 34 -7.96 8.71 -6.99
N ILE A 35 -7.31 9.02 -5.89
CA ILE A 35 -7.00 10.41 -5.52
C ILE A 35 -6.13 11.05 -6.59
N ALA A 36 -5.09 10.36 -7.07
CA ALA A 36 -4.17 10.88 -8.09
C ALA A 36 -4.86 11.18 -9.43
N PHE A 37 -5.70 10.26 -9.92
CA PHE A 37 -6.35 10.41 -11.24
C PHE A 37 -7.58 11.32 -11.21
N TYR A 38 -8.32 11.29 -10.12
CA TYR A 38 -9.59 12.00 -10.01
C TYR A 38 -9.56 13.19 -9.04
N ALA A 39 -8.38 13.60 -8.58
CA ALA A 39 -8.22 14.73 -7.68
C ALA A 39 -8.96 16.00 -8.16
N PRO A 40 -8.86 16.44 -9.43
CA PRO A 40 -9.57 17.63 -9.87
C PRO A 40 -11.09 17.47 -9.76
N ILE A 41 -11.62 16.30 -10.10
CA ILE A 41 -13.05 16.00 -10.03
C ILE A 41 -13.49 15.97 -8.56
N LEU A 42 -12.72 15.30 -7.70
CA LEU A 42 -12.99 15.22 -6.27
C LEU A 42 -13.06 16.62 -5.63
N PHE A 43 -12.08 17.47 -5.92
CA PHE A 43 -12.04 18.83 -5.37
C PHE A 43 -13.15 19.73 -5.92
N ARG A 44 -13.56 19.56 -7.18
CA ARG A 44 -14.74 20.24 -7.73
C ARG A 44 -16.04 19.79 -7.04
N THR A 45 -16.17 18.51 -6.75
CA THR A 45 -17.37 17.94 -6.08
C THR A 45 -17.53 18.48 -4.67
N ILE A 46 -16.44 18.79 -3.97
CA ILE A 46 -16.48 19.39 -2.63
C ILE A 46 -16.58 20.92 -2.64
N GLY A 47 -16.80 21.52 -3.80
CA GLY A 47 -17.13 22.94 -3.93
C GLY A 47 -15.96 23.89 -4.20
N LEU A 48 -14.76 23.38 -4.53
CA LEU A 48 -13.67 24.20 -5.02
C LEU A 48 -13.93 24.63 -6.49
N GLY A 49 -13.61 25.87 -6.81
CA GLY A 49 -13.64 26.35 -8.19
C GLY A 49 -12.63 25.61 -9.09
N GLU A 50 -12.77 25.77 -10.40
CA GLU A 50 -11.96 25.00 -11.37
C GLU A 50 -10.45 25.22 -11.19
N SER A 51 -10.01 26.47 -11.11
CA SER A 51 -8.59 26.83 -10.89
C SER A 51 -8.08 26.32 -9.54
N ALA A 52 -8.87 26.39 -8.47
CA ALA A 52 -8.52 25.90 -7.15
C ALA A 52 -8.42 24.37 -7.12
N SER A 53 -9.28 23.67 -7.86
CA SER A 53 -9.24 22.21 -7.97
C SER A 53 -7.98 21.72 -8.68
N LEU A 54 -7.57 22.39 -9.76
CA LEU A 54 -6.33 22.08 -10.46
C LEU A 54 -5.09 22.35 -9.59
N LEU A 55 -5.07 23.50 -8.90
CA LEU A 55 -3.98 23.85 -7.99
C LEU A 55 -3.87 22.85 -6.83
N SER A 56 -4.99 22.41 -6.27
CA SER A 56 -5.04 21.41 -5.20
C SER A 56 -4.47 20.07 -5.65
N SER A 57 -4.70 19.69 -6.91
CA SER A 57 -4.13 18.47 -7.49
C SER A 57 -2.61 18.56 -7.66
N VAL A 58 -2.11 19.73 -8.04
CA VAL A 58 -0.66 19.99 -8.09
C VAL A 58 -0.06 19.93 -6.68
N MET A 59 -0.71 20.53 -5.69
CA MET A 59 -0.24 20.50 -4.30
C MET A 59 -0.14 19.05 -3.76
N THR A 60 -1.15 18.22 -4.00
CA THR A 60 -1.11 16.80 -3.59
C THR A 60 0.02 16.05 -4.28
N GLY A 61 0.29 16.32 -5.56
CA GLY A 61 1.42 15.75 -6.29
C GLY A 61 2.77 16.16 -5.70
N VAL A 62 2.96 17.44 -5.38
CA VAL A 62 4.18 17.95 -4.74
C VAL A 62 4.39 17.33 -3.35
N VAL A 63 3.34 17.28 -2.53
CA VAL A 63 3.39 16.64 -1.20
C VAL A 63 3.79 15.16 -1.34
N GLY A 64 3.21 14.41 -2.27
CA GLY A 64 3.55 13.02 -2.51
C GLY A 64 5.01 12.84 -2.90
N THR A 65 5.52 13.67 -3.81
CA THR A 65 6.91 13.65 -4.27
C THR A 65 7.88 13.93 -3.11
N ILE A 66 7.66 15.00 -2.35
CA ILE A 66 8.51 15.35 -1.19
C ILE A 66 8.50 14.21 -0.17
N SER A 67 7.34 13.64 0.11
CA SER A 67 7.20 12.53 1.06
C SER A 67 7.96 11.29 0.60
N THR A 68 8.00 11.02 -0.70
CA THR A 68 8.80 9.92 -1.27
C THR A 68 10.30 10.15 -1.06
N PHE A 69 10.81 11.38 -1.23
CA PHE A 69 12.19 11.70 -0.90
C PHE A 69 12.50 11.52 0.58
N ILE A 70 11.59 11.92 1.46
CA ILE A 70 11.74 11.69 2.91
C ILE A 70 11.84 10.18 3.20
N SER A 71 11.03 9.35 2.53
CA SER A 71 11.10 7.89 2.68
C SER A 71 12.50 7.34 2.43
N MET A 72 13.18 7.80 1.38
CA MET A 72 14.54 7.35 1.05
C MET A 72 15.54 7.62 2.18
N LEU A 73 15.34 8.68 2.95
CA LEU A 73 16.21 9.07 4.06
C LEU A 73 15.93 8.29 5.36
N ILE A 74 14.69 7.84 5.55
CA ILE A 74 14.26 7.27 6.83
C ILE A 74 14.10 5.74 6.80
N VAL A 75 13.97 5.12 5.62
CA VAL A 75 13.69 3.69 5.48
C VAL A 75 14.74 2.80 6.15
N ASP A 76 16.01 3.17 6.05
CA ASP A 76 17.10 2.41 6.67
C ASP A 76 17.23 2.66 8.18
N LYS A 77 16.65 3.75 8.69
CA LYS A 77 16.68 4.08 10.12
C LYS A 77 15.57 3.38 10.89
N PHE A 78 14.36 3.41 10.38
CA PHE A 78 13.16 2.92 11.11
C PHE A 78 12.79 1.48 10.78
N GLY A 79 13.20 0.96 9.61
CA GLY A 79 12.83 -0.37 9.14
C GLY A 79 11.54 -0.38 8.33
N ARG A 80 11.38 -1.45 7.55
CA ARG A 80 10.32 -1.53 6.54
C ARG A 80 8.95 -1.77 7.17
N ARG A 81 8.88 -2.68 8.14
CA ARG A 81 7.63 -3.01 8.83
C ARG A 81 7.07 -1.83 9.63
N ALA A 82 7.93 -1.13 10.37
CA ALA A 82 7.52 0.03 11.16
C ALA A 82 6.97 1.15 10.27
N LEU A 83 7.61 1.41 9.13
CA LEU A 83 7.15 2.41 8.15
C LEU A 83 5.81 2.03 7.52
N PHE A 84 5.61 0.77 7.12
CA PHE A 84 4.30 0.31 6.64
C PHE A 84 3.19 0.53 7.66
N LEU A 85 3.43 0.19 8.92
CA LEU A 85 2.43 0.33 9.98
C LEU A 85 2.12 1.80 10.29
N ALA A 86 3.15 2.63 10.47
CA ALA A 86 2.96 4.04 10.79
C ALA A 86 2.24 4.79 9.66
N GLY A 87 2.66 4.58 8.40
CA GLY A 87 1.99 5.17 7.25
C GLY A 87 0.58 4.61 7.03
N GLY A 88 0.38 3.32 7.26
CA GLY A 88 -0.96 2.70 7.20
C GLY A 88 -1.93 3.32 8.21
N ILE A 89 -1.50 3.52 9.45
CA ILE A 89 -2.30 4.18 10.49
C ILE A 89 -2.58 5.65 10.11
N GLN A 90 -1.57 6.38 9.65
CA GLN A 90 -1.74 7.77 9.20
C GLN A 90 -2.77 7.88 8.08
N MET A 91 -2.69 7.02 7.07
CA MET A 91 -3.64 6.98 5.96
C MET A 91 -5.06 6.64 6.42
N LEU A 92 -5.19 5.64 7.31
CA LEU A 92 -6.47 5.22 7.88
C LEU A 92 -7.14 6.36 8.65
N VAL A 93 -6.42 7.02 9.54
CA VAL A 93 -6.95 8.16 10.31
C VAL A 93 -7.40 9.29 9.38
N SER A 94 -6.57 9.64 8.40
CA SER A 94 -6.91 10.68 7.42
C SER A 94 -8.17 10.34 6.62
N GLN A 95 -8.33 9.10 6.16
CA GLN A 95 -9.51 8.66 5.41
C GLN A 95 -10.79 8.70 6.25
N ILE A 96 -10.72 8.23 7.50
CA ILE A 96 -11.88 8.30 8.42
C ILE A 96 -12.29 9.75 8.66
N MET A 97 -11.31 10.64 8.86
CA MET A 97 -11.60 12.07 9.06
C MET A 97 -12.22 12.71 7.82
N VAL A 98 -11.68 12.42 6.62
CA VAL A 98 -12.27 12.92 5.35
C VAL A 98 -13.70 12.40 5.19
N GLY A 99 -13.92 11.09 5.39
CA GLY A 99 -15.25 10.48 5.32
C GLY A 99 -16.23 11.12 6.31
N GLY A 100 -15.80 11.32 7.56
CA GLY A 100 -16.60 11.97 8.60
C GLY A 100 -17.00 13.40 8.26
N VAL A 101 -16.05 14.22 7.78
CA VAL A 101 -16.33 15.60 7.33
C VAL A 101 -17.29 15.59 6.15
N MET A 102 -17.11 14.69 5.19
CA MET A 102 -17.97 14.60 4.01
C MET A 102 -19.40 14.17 4.39
N VAL A 103 -19.58 13.21 5.29
CA VAL A 103 -20.90 12.77 5.76
C VAL A 103 -21.61 13.91 6.52
N ALA A 104 -20.91 14.59 7.42
CA ALA A 104 -21.47 15.67 8.20
C ALA A 104 -21.95 16.85 7.33
N GLN A 105 -21.21 17.16 6.26
CA GLN A 105 -21.53 18.32 5.42
C GLN A 105 -22.53 18.02 4.27
N LEU A 106 -22.51 16.81 3.72
CA LEU A 106 -23.48 16.41 2.67
C LEU A 106 -24.90 16.17 3.24
N GLY A 107 -25.00 15.90 4.57
CA GLY A 107 -26.29 15.69 5.23
C GLY A 107 -27.12 16.96 5.45
N ASP A 108 -26.48 18.13 5.63
CA ASP A 108 -27.18 19.32 6.13
C ASP A 108 -27.56 20.36 5.07
N HIS A 109 -26.81 20.61 3.99
CA HIS A 109 -27.05 21.79 3.15
C HIS A 109 -26.67 21.67 1.65
N GLY A 110 -26.67 20.52 1.03
CA GLY A 110 -26.55 20.43 -0.44
C GLY A 110 -25.21 20.92 -1.05
N GLY A 111 -24.20 21.27 -0.22
CA GLY A 111 -22.90 21.71 -0.67
C GLY A 111 -21.92 21.90 0.50
N VAL A 112 -20.66 21.53 0.30
CA VAL A 112 -19.60 21.70 1.32
C VAL A 112 -19.18 23.17 1.39
N SER A 113 -19.16 23.78 2.59
CA SER A 113 -18.68 25.16 2.72
C SER A 113 -17.19 25.26 2.38
N LYS A 114 -16.72 26.42 1.90
CA LYS A 114 -15.31 26.62 1.49
C LYS A 114 -14.30 26.21 2.58
N GLY A 115 -14.61 26.49 3.85
CA GLY A 115 -13.72 26.12 4.97
C GLY A 115 -13.55 24.60 5.10
N TYR A 116 -14.62 23.83 5.00
CA TYR A 116 -14.53 22.37 5.04
C TYR A 116 -13.89 21.78 3.79
N ALA A 117 -14.05 22.42 2.62
CA ALA A 117 -13.36 22.00 1.41
C ALA A 117 -11.82 22.10 1.57
N TYR A 118 -11.32 23.18 2.16
CA TYR A 118 -9.90 23.30 2.49
C TYR A 118 -9.44 22.31 3.57
N LEU A 119 -10.27 22.04 4.58
CA LEU A 119 -9.96 21.00 5.58
C LEU A 119 -9.81 19.63 4.92
N VAL A 120 -10.73 19.26 4.03
CA VAL A 120 -10.64 18.02 3.25
C VAL A 120 -9.36 17.97 2.41
N LEU A 121 -9.00 19.10 1.76
CA LEU A 121 -7.73 19.19 1.02
C LEU A 121 -6.51 18.90 1.91
N VAL A 122 -6.44 19.51 3.08
CA VAL A 122 -5.33 19.27 4.03
C VAL A 122 -5.29 17.81 4.47
N LEU A 123 -6.44 17.21 4.79
CA LEU A 123 -6.52 15.80 5.17
C LEU A 123 -6.10 14.87 4.04
N ILE A 124 -6.45 15.19 2.80
CA ILE A 124 -5.99 14.45 1.61
C ILE A 124 -4.47 14.61 1.44
N CYS A 125 -3.90 15.79 1.66
CA CYS A 125 -2.45 15.99 1.65
C CYS A 125 -1.75 15.14 2.72
N ILE A 126 -2.32 15.04 3.93
CA ILE A 126 -1.80 14.19 5.01
C ILE A 126 -1.86 12.70 4.60
N TYR A 127 -2.95 12.29 3.97
CA TYR A 127 -3.11 10.94 3.44
C TYR A 127 -2.05 10.63 2.35
N VAL A 128 -1.89 11.52 1.36
CA VAL A 128 -0.92 11.38 0.28
C VAL A 128 0.51 11.37 0.82
N ALA A 129 0.81 12.21 1.81
CA ALA A 129 2.09 12.18 2.51
C ALA A 129 2.33 10.82 3.17
N GLY A 130 1.33 10.28 3.90
CA GLY A 130 1.40 8.96 4.52
C GLY A 130 1.73 7.85 3.53
N PHE A 131 1.07 7.86 2.38
CA PHE A 131 1.37 6.94 1.28
C PHE A 131 2.78 7.18 0.71
N GLY A 132 3.12 8.42 0.44
CA GLY A 132 4.39 8.81 -0.23
C GLY A 132 5.64 8.42 0.56
N TRP A 133 5.61 8.48 1.89
CA TRP A 133 6.77 8.09 2.70
C TRP A 133 6.75 6.64 3.16
N SER A 134 5.67 5.90 2.96
CA SER A 134 5.54 4.50 3.39
C SER A 134 5.16 3.56 2.23
N TRP A 135 3.87 3.34 2.02
CA TRP A 135 3.33 2.34 1.09
C TRP A 135 3.75 2.53 -0.37
N GLY A 136 4.00 3.76 -0.82
CA GLY A 136 4.47 4.03 -2.18
C GLY A 136 5.81 3.36 -2.46
N PRO A 137 6.90 3.84 -1.85
CA PRO A 137 8.23 3.29 -2.06
C PRO A 137 8.40 1.86 -1.56
N LEU A 138 7.85 1.53 -0.39
CA LEU A 138 8.00 0.21 0.22
C LEU A 138 7.28 -0.89 -0.55
N GLY A 139 6.21 -0.58 -1.27
CA GLY A 139 5.51 -1.52 -2.14
C GLY A 139 6.39 -2.07 -3.27
N TRP A 140 7.47 -1.38 -3.62
CA TRP A 140 8.46 -1.81 -4.60
C TRP A 140 9.76 -2.29 -3.95
N LEU A 141 10.18 -1.64 -2.88
CA LEU A 141 11.42 -1.95 -2.18
C LEU A 141 11.35 -3.33 -1.50
N VAL A 142 10.32 -3.58 -0.70
CA VAL A 142 10.21 -4.84 0.05
C VAL A 142 10.17 -6.06 -0.87
N PRO A 143 9.37 -6.11 -1.95
CA PRO A 143 9.45 -7.21 -2.90
C PRO A 143 10.85 -7.40 -3.51
N SER A 144 11.61 -6.31 -3.74
CA SER A 144 12.96 -6.42 -4.28
C SER A 144 13.96 -7.03 -3.29
N GLU A 145 13.75 -6.84 -1.99
CA GLU A 145 14.60 -7.34 -0.91
C GLU A 145 14.29 -8.80 -0.52
N ILE A 146 13.02 -9.21 -0.59
CA ILE A 146 12.60 -10.53 -0.10
C ILE A 146 12.79 -11.65 -1.13
N PHE A 147 13.01 -11.35 -2.42
CA PHE A 147 13.15 -12.37 -3.45
C PHE A 147 14.61 -12.79 -3.64
N PRO A 148 14.98 -14.04 -3.31
CA PRO A 148 16.24 -14.62 -3.72
C PRO A 148 16.44 -14.57 -5.24
N LEU A 149 17.69 -14.54 -5.69
CA LEU A 149 18.05 -14.43 -7.11
C LEU A 149 17.33 -15.44 -8.01
N GLU A 150 17.07 -16.64 -7.48
CA GLU A 150 16.46 -17.75 -8.21
C GLU A 150 15.00 -17.50 -8.63
N ILE A 151 14.24 -16.76 -7.83
CA ILE A 151 12.81 -16.48 -8.06
C ILE A 151 12.53 -14.99 -8.29
N ARG A 152 13.56 -14.14 -8.24
CA ARG A 152 13.39 -12.67 -8.30
C ARG A 152 12.62 -12.20 -9.53
N SER A 153 12.96 -12.73 -10.72
CA SER A 153 12.27 -12.36 -11.95
C SER A 153 10.79 -12.72 -11.92
N ALA A 154 10.45 -13.92 -11.45
CA ALA A 154 9.07 -14.36 -11.33
C ALA A 154 8.31 -13.54 -10.24
N GLY A 155 8.92 -13.34 -9.08
CA GLY A 155 8.32 -12.57 -7.99
C GLY A 155 8.03 -11.12 -8.38
N GLN A 156 9.01 -10.46 -9.02
CA GLN A 156 8.81 -9.09 -9.53
C GLN A 156 7.76 -9.02 -10.63
N SER A 157 7.73 -9.98 -11.56
CA SER A 157 6.70 -10.02 -12.60
C SER A 157 5.30 -10.18 -12.00
N ILE A 158 5.12 -11.05 -11.02
CA ILE A 158 3.85 -11.23 -10.31
C ILE A 158 3.45 -9.93 -9.60
N ASN A 159 4.38 -9.30 -8.89
CA ASN A 159 4.15 -8.03 -8.19
C ASN A 159 3.65 -6.93 -9.16
N VAL A 160 4.29 -6.79 -10.31
CA VAL A 160 3.92 -5.82 -11.35
C VAL A 160 2.55 -6.14 -11.95
N VAL A 161 2.30 -7.41 -12.31
CA VAL A 161 1.02 -7.83 -12.90
C VAL A 161 -0.13 -7.58 -11.92
N VAL A 162 0.01 -7.96 -10.67
CA VAL A 162 -1.02 -7.72 -9.63
C VAL A 162 -1.23 -6.21 -9.43
N ASN A 163 -0.16 -5.43 -9.38
CA ASN A 163 -0.24 -3.97 -9.23
C ASN A 163 -1.07 -3.35 -10.37
N PHE A 164 -0.74 -3.61 -11.63
CA PHE A 164 -1.45 -3.05 -12.77
C PHE A 164 -2.88 -3.60 -12.92
N LEU A 165 -3.10 -4.88 -12.63
CA LEU A 165 -4.44 -5.46 -12.66
C LEU A 165 -5.37 -4.74 -11.68
N PHE A 166 -4.95 -4.56 -10.43
CA PHE A 166 -5.77 -3.87 -9.43
C PHE A 166 -5.83 -2.36 -9.66
N THR A 167 -4.79 -1.73 -10.21
CA THR A 167 -4.87 -0.34 -10.68
C THR A 167 -6.00 -0.18 -11.71
N PHE A 168 -6.05 -1.08 -12.69
CA PHE A 168 -7.08 -1.06 -13.72
C PHE A 168 -8.48 -1.26 -13.12
N ILE A 169 -8.66 -2.30 -12.27
CA ILE A 169 -9.94 -2.59 -11.64
C ILE A 169 -10.43 -1.40 -10.81
N VAL A 170 -9.58 -0.84 -9.96
CA VAL A 170 -9.93 0.29 -9.09
C VAL A 170 -10.24 1.52 -9.94
N ALA A 171 -9.44 1.84 -10.96
CA ALA A 171 -9.67 2.99 -11.82
C ALA A 171 -11.00 2.88 -12.60
N GLN A 172 -11.34 1.71 -13.12
CA GLN A 172 -12.58 1.48 -13.88
C GLN A 172 -13.84 1.52 -12.98
N THR A 173 -13.74 0.99 -11.78
CA THR A 173 -14.89 0.91 -10.86
C THR A 173 -15.09 2.17 -10.04
N PHE A 174 -14.08 3.02 -9.91
CA PHE A 174 -14.11 4.17 -9.00
C PHE A 174 -15.28 5.13 -9.24
N LEU A 175 -15.51 5.54 -10.48
CA LEU A 175 -16.61 6.49 -10.78
C LEU A 175 -17.97 5.91 -10.40
N ALA A 176 -18.19 4.63 -10.70
CA ALA A 176 -19.41 3.92 -10.29
C ALA A 176 -19.52 3.85 -8.76
N MET A 177 -18.43 3.56 -8.08
CA MET A 177 -18.36 3.52 -6.62
C MET A 177 -18.61 4.91 -6.01
N LEU A 178 -18.04 5.97 -6.58
CA LEU A 178 -18.24 7.35 -6.12
C LEU A 178 -19.71 7.77 -6.24
N CYS A 179 -20.37 7.44 -7.34
CA CYS A 179 -21.78 7.73 -7.56
C CYS A 179 -22.68 6.97 -6.58
N HIS A 180 -22.34 5.73 -6.26
CA HIS A 180 -23.17 4.87 -5.40
C HIS A 180 -22.91 5.11 -3.91
N PHE A 181 -21.65 5.09 -3.49
CA PHE A 181 -21.27 5.23 -2.08
C PHE A 181 -21.14 6.68 -1.60
N LYS A 182 -20.98 7.64 -2.53
CA LYS A 182 -20.74 9.06 -2.19
C LYS A 182 -19.60 9.19 -1.15
N ALA A 183 -19.89 9.81 0.01
CA ALA A 183 -18.94 9.92 1.12
C ALA A 183 -18.50 8.56 1.72
N GLY A 184 -19.32 7.53 1.58
CA GLY A 184 -19.01 6.17 2.08
C GLY A 184 -17.80 5.53 1.42
N ILE A 185 -17.33 6.05 0.28
CA ILE A 185 -16.14 5.52 -0.41
C ILE A 185 -14.87 5.65 0.45
N PHE A 186 -14.76 6.69 1.27
CA PHE A 186 -13.64 6.88 2.17
C PHE A 186 -13.63 5.83 3.29
N PHE A 187 -14.80 5.44 3.79
CA PHE A 187 -14.91 4.36 4.77
C PHE A 187 -14.64 2.99 4.15
N PHE A 188 -15.02 2.78 2.88
CA PHE A 188 -14.69 1.57 2.16
C PHE A 188 -13.17 1.37 2.04
N PHE A 189 -12.45 2.39 1.55
CA PHE A 189 -10.98 2.34 1.48
C PHE A 189 -10.34 2.35 2.87
N GLY A 190 -10.92 3.04 3.85
CA GLY A 190 -10.50 2.97 5.25
C GLY A 190 -10.60 1.56 5.83
N GLY A 191 -11.68 0.83 5.52
CA GLY A 191 -11.82 -0.59 5.91
C GLY A 191 -10.68 -1.46 5.36
N TRP A 192 -10.32 -1.29 4.10
CA TRP A 192 -9.14 -1.94 3.52
C TRP A 192 -7.85 -1.48 4.19
N GLY A 193 -7.76 -0.22 4.61
CA GLY A 193 -6.63 0.29 5.39
C GLY A 193 -6.44 -0.45 6.72
N VAL A 194 -7.53 -0.81 7.41
CA VAL A 194 -7.46 -1.66 8.61
C VAL A 194 -6.94 -3.05 8.25
N VAL A 195 -7.52 -3.69 7.24
CA VAL A 195 -7.13 -5.05 6.82
C VAL A 195 -5.65 -5.10 6.45
N MET A 196 -5.16 -4.13 5.66
CA MET A 196 -3.75 -4.09 5.26
C MET A 196 -2.82 -3.87 6.45
N THR A 197 -3.20 -3.00 7.39
CA THR A 197 -2.39 -2.73 8.60
C THR A 197 -2.28 -3.97 9.48
N VAL A 198 -3.39 -4.67 9.68
CA VAL A 198 -3.42 -5.96 10.40
C VAL A 198 -2.60 -7.02 9.66
N PHE A 199 -2.73 -7.10 8.33
CA PHE A 199 -1.96 -8.04 7.53
C PHE A 199 -0.44 -7.80 7.68
N VAL A 200 0.02 -6.56 7.55
CA VAL A 200 1.45 -6.23 7.73
C VAL A 200 1.90 -6.54 9.15
N TYR A 201 1.09 -6.21 10.15
CA TYR A 201 1.43 -6.49 11.54
C TYR A 201 1.58 -8.00 11.82
N LEU A 202 0.72 -8.83 11.24
CA LEU A 202 0.70 -10.27 11.51
C LEU A 202 1.66 -11.07 10.62
N PHE A 203 1.85 -10.69 9.36
CA PHE A 203 2.47 -11.56 8.36
C PHE A 203 3.78 -11.03 7.78
N LEU A 204 4.05 -9.71 7.85
CA LEU A 204 5.30 -9.15 7.34
C LEU A 204 6.37 -9.13 8.44
N PRO A 205 7.44 -9.93 8.33
CA PRO A 205 8.59 -9.80 9.20
C PRO A 205 9.37 -8.50 8.91
N GLU A 206 10.20 -8.06 9.87
CA GLU A 206 11.12 -6.96 9.61
C GLU A 206 12.29 -7.45 8.73
N THR A 207 12.54 -6.74 7.64
CA THR A 207 13.59 -7.09 6.66
C THR A 207 14.82 -6.18 6.74
N LYS A 208 14.83 -5.24 7.68
CA LYS A 208 15.91 -4.27 7.84
C LYS A 208 17.26 -4.96 8.09
N ASN A 209 18.29 -4.56 7.33
CA ASN A 209 19.67 -5.06 7.46
C ASN A 209 19.82 -6.57 7.32
N VAL A 210 18.85 -7.26 6.73
CA VAL A 210 18.96 -8.70 6.47
C VAL A 210 19.47 -8.90 5.04
N PRO A 211 20.64 -9.56 4.85
CA PRO A 211 21.09 -9.95 3.52
C PRO A 211 20.09 -10.90 2.85
N ILE A 212 19.96 -10.80 1.53
CA ILE A 212 18.99 -11.59 0.74
C ILE A 212 19.21 -13.10 0.94
N GLU A 213 20.45 -13.51 1.12
CA GLU A 213 20.84 -14.91 1.35
C GLU A 213 20.33 -15.45 2.70
N LYS A 214 20.11 -14.55 3.68
CA LYS A 214 19.61 -14.91 5.02
C LYS A 214 18.09 -14.71 5.16
N MET A 215 17.41 -14.25 4.12
CA MET A 215 15.97 -13.99 4.17
C MET A 215 15.15 -15.25 4.48
N GLU A 216 15.66 -16.42 4.10
CA GLU A 216 15.03 -17.70 4.42
C GLU A 216 14.92 -17.95 5.92
N ILE A 217 15.95 -17.58 6.70
CA ILE A 217 15.96 -17.71 8.17
C ILE A 217 14.86 -16.84 8.78
N VAL A 218 14.67 -15.63 8.29
CA VAL A 218 13.63 -14.70 8.78
C VAL A 218 12.24 -15.32 8.63
N TRP A 219 11.98 -16.01 7.51
CA TRP A 219 10.71 -16.69 7.31
C TRP A 219 10.51 -17.90 8.20
N GLN A 220 11.59 -18.64 8.49
CA GLN A 220 11.57 -19.79 9.40
C GLN A 220 11.38 -19.39 10.86
N GLU A 221 11.91 -18.25 11.28
CA GLU A 221 11.75 -17.72 12.65
C GLU A 221 10.37 -17.09 12.87
N HIS A 222 9.67 -16.70 11.82
CA HIS A 222 8.38 -16.04 11.95
C HIS A 222 7.30 -17.02 12.41
N TRP A 223 6.53 -16.67 13.47
CA TRP A 223 5.54 -17.52 14.14
C TRP A 223 4.54 -18.20 13.20
N PHE A 224 4.09 -17.50 12.13
CA PHE A 224 3.13 -18.01 11.15
C PHE A 224 3.84 -18.79 10.03
N TRP A 225 4.86 -18.17 9.41
CA TRP A 225 5.52 -18.73 8.22
C TRP A 225 6.32 -19.98 8.51
N ARG A 226 6.83 -20.15 9.73
CA ARG A 226 7.49 -21.38 10.17
C ARG A 226 6.66 -22.63 9.90
N ARG A 227 5.32 -22.54 10.07
CA ARG A 227 4.40 -23.66 9.80
C ARG A 227 4.23 -23.95 8.32
N VAL A 228 4.37 -22.95 7.48
CA VAL A 228 4.18 -23.04 6.02
C VAL A 228 5.46 -23.52 5.35
N VAL A 229 6.60 -22.92 5.68
CA VAL A 229 7.91 -23.20 5.07
C VAL A 229 8.42 -24.58 5.48
N GLY A 230 8.17 -25.02 6.73
CA GLY A 230 8.67 -26.29 7.27
C GLY A 230 10.12 -26.17 7.78
N ASP A 231 10.58 -27.21 8.46
CA ASP A 231 11.91 -27.28 9.09
C ASP A 231 12.90 -27.89 8.07
N PHE A 232 13.50 -27.07 7.20
CA PHE A 232 14.52 -27.53 6.24
C PHE A 232 15.85 -27.95 6.89
N SER A 233 16.04 -27.70 8.19
CA SER A 233 17.23 -28.17 8.91
C SER A 233 17.35 -29.70 8.93
N LYS A 234 16.27 -30.43 8.66
CA LYS A 234 16.28 -31.89 8.56
C LYS A 234 16.72 -32.41 7.19
N ASP A 235 16.41 -31.67 6.12
CA ASP A 235 16.71 -32.14 4.76
C ASP A 235 18.18 -31.89 4.39
N THR A 236 18.81 -30.84 4.90
CA THR A 236 20.24 -30.55 4.67
C THR A 236 21.18 -31.54 5.39
N LYS A 237 20.71 -32.22 6.45
CA LYS A 237 21.49 -33.26 7.14
C LYS A 237 21.43 -34.63 6.46
N MET A 238 20.51 -34.84 5.50
CA MET A 238 20.42 -36.07 4.73
C MET A 238 21.23 -36.05 3.41
N GLU A 239 21.66 -34.86 2.97
CA GLU A 239 22.48 -34.72 1.75
C GLU A 239 23.99 -34.50 2.02
N ALA A 240 24.43 -34.55 3.26
CA ALA A 240 25.88 -34.61 3.57
C ALA A 240 26.37 -36.06 3.45
N PRO A 241 27.27 -36.36 2.51
CA PRO A 241 27.84 -37.70 2.30
C PRO A 241 28.66 -38.19 3.49
#